data_6fadba8def5623dc59d05a1bcddd371a
#
_entry.id   6fadba8def5623dc59d05a1bcddd371a
#
_cell.length_a   1.000
_cell.length_b   1.000
_cell.length_c   1.000
_cell.angle_alpha   90.00
_cell.angle_beta   90.00
_cell.angle_gamma   90.00
#
_symmetry.space_group_name_H-M   'P 1'
#
loop_
_entity.id
_entity.type
_entity.pdbx_description
1 polymer ?
#
loop_
_entity_poly.entity_id
_entity_poly.type
_entity_poly.pdbx_seq_one_letter_code
_entity_poly.pdbx_strand_id
1 'polypeptide(L)'
;MLSLTGCYRWWGTPITPITIGTVKNPGFRRGGRANESQYFSGDIHSIVSANSIGDMQRMQALFKLQSLQSRHTTQTFRTLLTDKSEDLRLVAFGLLDKAEKTIFSRIHQELTLLNAAVNDVQKLEHWRQLAYTYWELVYQQAAVGDVLDFAMAQVRVYATEVLFQEERDGGMWSLLGQVNFQAKDYDVARYCFSRALTCGLPESRIVPYMAEILFMQRDHSNLRILLSIQTSLDELVRFQPILEYWDIPQPSMDSQYAEV
;
A
#
# COMPACT_ATOMS: atom_id res chain seq x y z
N MET A 1 -3.45 -28.02 9.12
CA MET A 1 -4.30 -26.84 8.84
C MET A 1 -3.47 -25.60 9.11
N LEU A 2 -2.71 -25.13 8.11
CA LEU A 2 -1.99 -23.86 8.19
C LEU A 2 -3.01 -22.75 7.95
N SER A 3 -3.14 -21.87 8.93
CA SER A 3 -4.08 -20.77 8.96
C SER A 3 -3.85 -19.84 7.76
N LEU A 4 -4.85 -19.75 6.86
CA LEU A 4 -4.88 -18.87 5.69
C LEU A 4 -4.82 -17.37 6.05
N THR A 5 -4.80 -17.03 7.34
CA THR A 5 -4.64 -15.64 7.83
C THR A 5 -3.27 -15.03 7.53
N GLY A 6 -2.26 -15.83 7.17
CA GLY A 6 -0.94 -15.35 6.79
C GLY A 6 -0.89 -14.64 5.43
N CYS A 7 -1.72 -15.04 4.47
CA CYS A 7 -1.73 -14.45 3.12
C CYS A 7 -2.31 -13.03 3.10
N TYR A 8 -3.33 -12.74 3.92
CA TYR A 8 -3.92 -11.40 4.01
C TYR A 8 -2.95 -10.30 4.44
N ARG A 9 -1.92 -10.68 5.17
CA ARG A 9 -0.92 -9.75 5.70
C ARG A 9 0.09 -9.27 4.65
N TRP A 10 0.18 -9.96 3.50
CA TRP A 10 1.19 -9.70 2.47
C TRP A 10 0.72 -8.75 1.35
N TRP A 11 -0.57 -8.74 1.06
CA TRP A 11 -1.14 -8.07 -0.11
C TRP A 11 -1.60 -6.63 0.13
N GLY A 12 -1.64 -6.20 1.39
CA GLY A 12 -2.19 -4.89 1.77
C GLY A 12 -1.23 -3.71 1.65
N THR A 13 -0.04 -3.84 1.06
CA THR A 13 0.87 -2.70 0.84
C THR A 13 0.87 -2.30 -0.63
N PRO A 14 0.65 -1.01 -0.97
CA PRO A 14 0.92 -0.57 -2.32
C PRO A 14 2.39 -0.79 -2.60
N ILE A 15 2.67 -1.27 -3.78
CA ILE A 15 4.02 -1.36 -4.32
C ILE A 15 4.47 0.08 -4.57
N THR A 16 5.13 0.70 -3.58
CA THR A 16 5.90 1.91 -3.85
C THR A 16 7.03 1.54 -4.80
N PRO A 17 7.34 2.34 -5.82
CA PRO A 17 8.48 2.07 -6.68
C PRO A 17 9.74 2.06 -5.81
N ILE A 18 10.33 0.87 -5.64
CA ILE A 18 11.61 0.72 -4.96
C ILE A 18 12.66 1.20 -5.95
N THR A 19 13.27 2.34 -5.66
CA THR A 19 14.53 2.70 -6.29
C THR A 19 15.54 1.64 -5.87
N ILE A 20 15.93 0.77 -6.80
CA ILE A 20 16.90 -0.31 -6.57
C ILE A 20 18.27 0.35 -6.42
N GLY A 21 18.62 0.70 -5.18
CA GLY A 21 20.01 0.93 -4.82
C GLY A 21 20.68 -0.44 -4.71
N THR A 22 21.78 -0.62 -5.44
CA THR A 22 22.64 -1.81 -5.41
C THR A 22 23.00 -2.19 -3.97
N VAL A 23 22.44 -3.30 -3.49
CA VAL A 23 22.76 -3.86 -2.19
C VAL A 23 24.16 -4.50 -2.27
N LYS A 24 25.19 -3.77 -1.84
CA LYS A 24 26.47 -4.39 -1.46
C LYS A 24 26.31 -4.99 -0.09
N ASN A 25 26.42 -6.30 -0.01
CA ASN A 25 26.39 -7.10 1.22
C ASN A 25 27.59 -6.67 2.10
N PRO A 26 27.41 -6.01 3.26
CA PRO A 26 28.54 -5.70 4.13
C PRO A 26 28.80 -6.87 5.05
N GLY A 27 29.96 -7.50 4.89
CA GLY A 27 30.48 -8.52 5.79
C GLY A 27 30.40 -8.04 7.24
N PHE A 28 29.92 -8.93 8.10
CA PHE A 28 29.77 -8.75 9.55
C PHE A 28 31.16 -8.49 10.18
N ARG A 29 31.52 -7.23 10.43
CA ARG A 29 32.66 -6.86 11.29
C ARG A 29 32.15 -6.46 12.67
N ARG A 30 32.47 -7.28 13.66
CA ARG A 30 32.34 -6.95 15.08
C ARG A 30 33.26 -5.75 15.41
N GLY A 31 32.71 -4.71 16.02
CA GLY A 31 33.45 -3.66 16.70
C GLY A 31 33.59 -2.35 15.92
N GLY A 32 32.67 -1.43 16.11
CA GLY A 32 32.77 -0.04 15.68
C GLY A 32 31.51 0.71 16.17
N ARG A 33 31.68 1.86 16.81
CA ARG A 33 30.63 2.75 17.27
C ARG A 33 29.54 2.85 16.19
N ALA A 34 28.31 2.44 16.54
CA ALA A 34 27.17 2.48 15.67
C ALA A 34 26.91 3.93 15.24
N ASN A 35 27.11 4.21 13.95
CA ASN A 35 26.69 5.44 13.33
C ASN A 35 25.14 5.40 13.21
N GLU A 36 24.46 6.36 13.82
CA GLU A 36 23.01 6.40 14.09
C GLU A 36 22.10 6.46 12.84
N SER A 37 22.59 6.22 11.64
CA SER A 37 21.86 6.54 10.40
C SER A 37 21.39 5.36 9.53
N GLN A 38 21.45 4.11 10.00
CA GLN A 38 21.05 2.95 9.18
C GLN A 38 20.12 1.96 9.92
N TYR A 39 19.03 2.42 10.51
CA TYR A 39 17.95 1.50 10.85
C TYR A 39 17.01 1.36 9.63
N PHE A 40 16.93 0.16 9.07
CA PHE A 40 15.88 -0.21 8.14
C PHE A 40 14.52 -0.01 8.81
N SER A 41 13.51 0.45 8.06
CA SER A 41 12.16 0.70 8.63
C SER A 41 11.58 -0.53 9.37
N GLY A 42 11.90 -1.75 8.93
CA GLY A 42 11.52 -3.00 9.59
C GLY A 42 12.10 -3.15 10.99
N ASP A 43 13.35 -2.75 11.20
CA ASP A 43 14.01 -2.80 12.51
C ASP A 43 13.39 -1.81 13.49
N ILE A 44 12.99 -0.62 13.00
CA ILE A 44 12.34 0.40 13.83
C ILE A 44 10.97 -0.09 14.31
N HIS A 45 10.17 -0.73 13.45
CA HIS A 45 8.89 -1.33 13.84
C HIS A 45 9.07 -2.43 14.90
N SER A 46 10.10 -3.27 14.75
CA SER A 46 10.40 -4.32 15.73
C SER A 46 10.84 -3.75 17.09
N ILE A 47 11.63 -2.67 17.10
CA ILE A 47 12.04 -1.97 18.33
C ILE A 47 10.82 -1.39 19.05
N VAL A 48 9.93 -0.73 18.33
CA VAL A 48 8.71 -0.12 18.91
C VAL A 48 7.80 -1.19 19.52
N SER A 49 7.69 -2.36 18.89
CA SER A 49 6.82 -3.44 19.33
C SER A 49 7.45 -4.36 20.41
N ALA A 50 8.76 -4.25 20.67
CA ALA A 50 9.47 -5.13 21.59
C ALA A 50 9.30 -4.70 23.05
N ASN A 51 8.60 -5.52 23.84
CA ASN A 51 8.42 -5.30 25.29
C ASN A 51 9.72 -5.47 26.11
N SER A 52 10.79 -5.98 25.50
CA SER A 52 12.11 -6.16 26.15
C SER A 52 12.99 -4.91 26.11
N ILE A 53 12.58 -3.90 25.36
CA ILE A 53 13.30 -2.64 25.15
C ILE A 53 12.70 -1.58 26.08
N GLY A 54 13.55 -0.74 26.66
CA GLY A 54 13.10 0.34 27.56
C GLY A 54 12.22 1.37 26.84
N ASP A 55 11.22 1.90 27.55
CA ASP A 55 10.21 2.82 27.00
C ASP A 55 10.82 4.06 26.32
N MET A 56 11.93 4.57 26.83
CA MET A 56 12.63 5.71 26.21
C MET A 56 13.14 5.41 24.80
N GLN A 57 13.70 4.21 24.59
CA GLN A 57 14.20 3.78 23.27
C GLN A 57 13.04 3.51 22.31
N ARG A 58 11.96 2.90 22.81
CA ARG A 58 10.71 2.69 22.04
C ARG A 58 10.09 4.03 21.63
N MET A 59 10.09 5.02 22.54
CA MET A 59 9.61 6.38 22.27
C MET A 59 10.44 7.07 21.15
N GLN A 60 11.77 6.97 21.22
CA GLN A 60 12.63 7.52 20.16
C GLN A 60 12.39 6.85 18.82
N ALA A 61 12.21 5.53 18.80
CA ALA A 61 11.87 4.78 17.59
C ALA A 61 10.49 5.20 17.03
N LEU A 62 9.51 5.44 17.90
CA LEU A 62 8.18 5.93 17.54
C LEU A 62 8.24 7.28 16.81
N PHE A 63 9.02 8.25 17.33
CA PHE A 63 9.21 9.53 16.66
C PHE A 63 9.93 9.42 15.31
N LYS A 64 10.87 8.48 15.16
CA LYS A 64 11.48 8.18 13.85
C LYS A 64 10.46 7.61 12.87
N LEU A 65 9.54 6.75 13.33
CA LEU A 65 8.46 6.23 12.48
C LEU A 65 7.46 7.29 12.02
N GLN A 66 7.28 8.37 12.77
CA GLN A 66 6.38 9.46 12.40
C GLN A 66 6.73 10.06 11.02
N SER A 67 8.01 10.11 10.65
CA SER A 67 8.45 10.60 9.33
C SER A 67 8.10 9.66 8.18
N LEU A 68 7.78 8.39 8.48
CA LEU A 68 7.43 7.36 7.52
C LEU A 68 5.91 7.25 7.44
N GLN A 69 5.28 8.05 6.58
CA GLN A 69 3.84 7.96 6.32
C GLN A 69 3.51 6.69 5.54
N SER A 70 3.29 5.58 6.25
CA SER A 70 2.93 4.31 5.64
C SER A 70 1.80 3.62 6.43
N ARG A 71 1.07 2.73 5.75
CA ARG A 71 0.04 1.89 6.40
C ARG A 71 0.61 1.10 7.59
N HIS A 72 1.84 0.58 7.47
CA HIS A 72 2.50 -0.14 8.54
C HIS A 72 2.76 0.75 9.76
N THR A 73 3.15 1.99 9.55
CA THR A 73 3.35 2.98 10.62
C THR A 73 2.04 3.22 11.37
N THR A 74 0.95 3.47 10.66
CA THR A 74 -0.38 3.66 11.26
C THR A 74 -0.83 2.41 12.03
N GLN A 75 -0.61 1.22 11.48
CA GLN A 75 -0.93 -0.03 12.15
C GLN A 75 -0.09 -0.22 13.44
N THR A 76 1.20 0.11 13.41
CA THR A 76 2.07 0.07 14.60
C THR A 76 1.57 1.05 15.67
N PHE A 77 1.20 2.27 15.32
CA PHE A 77 0.64 3.22 16.27
C PHE A 77 -0.66 2.70 16.90
N ARG A 78 -1.52 2.03 16.13
CA ARG A 78 -2.74 1.40 16.66
C ARG A 78 -2.46 0.26 17.63
N THR A 79 -1.47 -0.59 17.35
CA THR A 79 -1.11 -1.64 18.30
C THR A 79 -0.59 -1.06 19.61
N LEU A 80 0.07 0.09 19.57
CA LEU A 80 0.56 0.79 20.76
C LEU A 80 -0.55 1.42 21.61
N LEU A 81 -1.75 1.62 21.09
CA LEU A 81 -2.88 2.11 21.92
C LEU A 81 -3.25 1.13 23.03
N THR A 82 -2.84 -0.13 22.93
CA THR A 82 -3.02 -1.17 23.97
C THR A 82 -1.73 -1.51 24.70
N ASP A 83 -0.66 -0.72 24.54
CA ASP A 83 0.62 -0.95 25.19
C ASP A 83 0.54 -0.80 26.72
N LYS A 84 1.46 -1.44 27.44
CA LYS A 84 1.54 -1.35 28.92
C LYS A 84 1.95 0.04 29.39
N SER A 85 2.81 0.73 28.64
CA SER A 85 3.30 2.06 28.94
C SER A 85 2.23 3.11 28.58
N GLU A 86 1.83 3.93 29.55
CA GLU A 86 0.87 5.00 29.35
C GLU A 86 1.42 6.08 28.41
N ASP A 87 2.70 6.41 28.56
CA ASP A 87 3.37 7.40 27.72
C ASP A 87 3.37 7.00 26.25
N LEU A 88 3.65 5.73 25.96
CA LEU A 88 3.59 5.22 24.57
C LEU A 88 2.17 5.25 23.99
N ARG A 89 1.16 4.88 24.80
CA ARG A 89 -0.25 4.98 24.36
C ARG A 89 -0.63 6.42 24.02
N LEU A 90 -0.27 7.37 24.89
CA LEU A 90 -0.60 8.78 24.69
C LEU A 90 0.07 9.36 23.44
N VAL A 91 1.36 9.07 23.24
CA VAL A 91 2.09 9.55 22.05
C VAL A 91 1.55 8.88 20.79
N ALA A 92 1.29 7.57 20.79
CA ALA A 92 0.69 6.88 19.64
C ALA A 92 -0.67 7.48 19.27
N PHE A 93 -1.53 7.79 20.26
CA PHE A 93 -2.80 8.47 20.03
C PHE A 93 -2.60 9.85 19.39
N GLY A 94 -1.69 10.67 19.94
CA GLY A 94 -1.40 11.99 19.38
C GLY A 94 -0.87 11.95 17.95
N LEU A 95 -0.06 10.93 17.60
CA LEU A 95 0.45 10.75 16.24
C LEU A 95 -0.65 10.31 15.25
N LEU A 96 -1.56 9.44 15.67
CA LEU A 96 -2.72 9.06 14.86
C LEU A 96 -3.66 10.24 14.62
N ASP A 97 -4.03 10.97 15.66
CA ASP A 97 -4.88 12.16 15.58
C ASP A 97 -4.27 13.23 14.65
N LYS A 98 -2.95 13.46 14.76
CA LYS A 98 -2.23 14.37 13.87
C LYS A 98 -2.27 13.91 12.41
N ALA A 99 -2.10 12.61 12.15
CA ALA A 99 -2.15 12.06 10.79
C ALA A 99 -3.55 12.24 10.18
N GLU A 100 -4.59 11.90 10.94
CA GLU A 100 -5.99 12.10 10.53
C GLU A 100 -6.29 13.57 10.22
N LYS A 101 -5.97 14.48 11.14
CA LYS A 101 -6.16 15.93 10.96
C LYS A 101 -5.44 16.46 9.72
N THR A 102 -4.26 15.94 9.43
CA THR A 102 -3.50 16.35 8.24
C THR A 102 -4.25 15.97 6.95
N ILE A 103 -4.82 14.77 6.89
CA ILE A 103 -5.59 14.32 5.70
C ILE A 103 -6.88 15.13 5.58
N PHE A 104 -7.63 15.33 6.67
CA PHE A 104 -8.85 16.14 6.65
C PHE A 104 -8.58 17.60 6.27
N SER A 105 -7.46 18.18 6.71
CA SER A 105 -7.07 19.54 6.31
C SER A 105 -6.78 19.62 4.81
N ARG A 106 -6.14 18.60 4.21
CA ARG A 106 -5.93 18.53 2.75
C ARG A 106 -7.25 18.39 2.01
N ILE A 107 -8.16 17.53 2.47
CA ILE A 107 -9.50 17.41 1.87
C ILE A 107 -10.22 18.76 1.88
N HIS A 108 -10.24 19.45 3.03
CA HIS A 108 -10.89 20.76 3.14
C HIS A 108 -10.27 21.80 2.20
N GLN A 109 -8.94 21.84 2.12
CA GLN A 109 -8.22 22.72 1.21
C GLN A 109 -8.60 22.44 -0.25
N GLU A 110 -8.57 21.17 -0.69
CA GLU A 110 -8.91 20.78 -2.06
C GLU A 110 -10.38 21.07 -2.40
N LEU A 111 -11.31 20.86 -1.47
CA LEU A 111 -12.73 21.25 -1.65
C LEU A 111 -12.90 22.75 -1.81
N THR A 112 -12.15 23.55 -1.05
CA THR A 112 -12.17 25.01 -1.16
C THR A 112 -11.64 25.46 -2.51
N LEU A 113 -10.54 24.86 -2.99
CA LEU A 113 -9.95 25.15 -4.29
C LEU A 113 -10.87 24.69 -5.44
N LEU A 114 -11.51 23.54 -5.31
CA LEU A 114 -12.49 23.05 -6.29
C LEU A 114 -13.66 24.03 -6.43
N ASN A 115 -14.19 24.54 -5.31
CA ASN A 115 -15.28 25.52 -5.32
C ASN A 115 -14.86 26.88 -5.93
N ALA A 116 -13.57 27.22 -5.85
CA ALA A 116 -13.01 28.42 -6.46
C ALA A 116 -12.56 28.24 -7.92
N ALA A 117 -12.54 27.01 -8.42
CA ALA A 117 -12.04 26.67 -9.75
C ALA A 117 -12.94 27.28 -10.85
N VAL A 118 -12.33 28.03 -11.76
CA VAL A 118 -13.04 28.76 -12.83
C VAL A 118 -13.15 27.94 -14.11
N ASN A 119 -12.19 27.05 -14.36
CA ASN A 119 -12.12 26.26 -15.58
C ASN A 119 -12.12 24.75 -15.31
N ASP A 120 -12.48 23.97 -16.34
CA ASP A 120 -12.62 22.52 -16.20
C ASP A 120 -11.28 21.81 -15.97
N VAL A 121 -10.16 22.36 -16.46
CA VAL A 121 -8.83 21.81 -16.22
C VAL A 121 -8.46 21.90 -14.74
N GLN A 122 -8.76 23.02 -14.08
CA GLN A 122 -8.54 23.15 -12.63
C GLN A 122 -9.45 22.20 -11.84
N LYS A 123 -10.74 22.09 -12.23
CA LYS A 123 -11.65 21.15 -11.56
C LYS A 123 -11.18 19.72 -11.69
N LEU A 124 -10.70 19.32 -12.87
CA LEU A 124 -10.19 17.98 -13.13
C LEU A 124 -9.03 17.64 -12.20
N GLU A 125 -8.08 18.56 -12.00
CA GLU A 125 -6.95 18.34 -11.10
C GLU A 125 -7.41 18.22 -9.64
N HIS A 126 -8.32 19.10 -9.18
CA HIS A 126 -8.85 19.01 -7.81
C HIS A 126 -9.67 17.73 -7.57
N TRP A 127 -10.46 17.26 -8.54
CA TRP A 127 -11.14 15.97 -8.44
C TRP A 127 -10.14 14.83 -8.31
N ARG A 128 -9.06 14.85 -9.09
CA ARG A 128 -7.99 13.85 -8.99
C ARG A 128 -7.34 13.86 -7.61
N GLN A 129 -6.98 15.03 -7.09
CA GLN A 129 -6.39 15.17 -5.75
C GLN A 129 -7.36 14.73 -4.66
N LEU A 130 -8.65 15.07 -4.76
CA LEU A 130 -9.67 14.62 -3.82
C LEU A 130 -9.82 13.10 -3.83
N ALA A 131 -9.89 12.47 -5.01
CA ALA A 131 -9.96 11.01 -5.11
C ALA A 131 -8.78 10.34 -4.40
N TYR A 132 -7.55 10.81 -4.63
CA TYR A 132 -6.37 10.27 -3.95
C TYR A 132 -6.36 10.58 -2.45
N THR A 133 -6.78 11.75 -2.02
CA THR A 133 -6.75 12.13 -0.59
C THR A 133 -7.81 11.36 0.21
N TYR A 134 -9.02 11.16 -0.34
CA TYR A 134 -10.02 10.28 0.28
C TYR A 134 -9.55 8.82 0.30
N TRP A 135 -8.87 8.36 -0.75
CA TRP A 135 -8.27 7.03 -0.74
C TRP A 135 -7.17 6.89 0.31
N GLU A 136 -6.41 7.94 0.58
CA GLU A 136 -5.39 7.93 1.64
C GLU A 136 -6.02 7.65 3.02
N LEU A 137 -7.20 8.20 3.34
CA LEU A 137 -7.95 7.85 4.55
C LEU A 137 -8.27 6.35 4.64
N VAL A 138 -8.74 5.78 3.52
CA VAL A 138 -9.07 4.35 3.43
C VAL A 138 -7.80 3.52 3.56
N TYR A 139 -6.78 3.86 2.80
CA TYR A 139 -5.53 3.14 2.73
C TYR A 139 -4.75 3.13 4.05
N GLN A 140 -4.65 4.27 4.72
CA GLN A 140 -4.02 4.38 6.03
C GLN A 140 -4.88 3.81 7.15
N GLN A 141 -6.09 3.32 6.82
CA GLN A 141 -7.08 2.87 7.80
C GLN A 141 -7.46 3.97 8.81
N ALA A 142 -7.27 5.23 8.48
CA ALA A 142 -7.61 6.35 9.34
C ALA A 142 -9.13 6.51 9.53
N ALA A 143 -9.94 5.98 8.60
CA ALA A 143 -11.39 5.96 8.68
C ALA A 143 -11.90 4.56 9.07
N VAL A 144 -12.95 4.50 9.88
CA VAL A 144 -13.66 3.28 10.28
C VAL A 144 -15.17 3.48 10.25
N GLY A 145 -15.94 2.40 10.08
CA GLY A 145 -17.41 2.45 10.05
C GLY A 145 -17.92 3.40 8.96
N ASP A 146 -18.92 4.20 9.30
CA ASP A 146 -19.60 5.12 8.36
C ASP A 146 -18.65 6.11 7.68
N VAL A 147 -17.56 6.51 8.35
CA VAL A 147 -16.54 7.41 7.78
C VAL A 147 -15.75 6.70 6.67
N LEU A 148 -15.48 5.40 6.83
CA LEU A 148 -14.84 4.59 5.81
C LEU A 148 -15.74 4.45 4.57
N ASP A 149 -17.03 4.13 4.79
CA ASP A 149 -18.00 3.99 3.70
C ASP A 149 -18.19 5.30 2.95
N PHE A 150 -18.28 6.42 3.69
CA PHE A 150 -18.31 7.75 3.10
C PHE A 150 -17.05 8.05 2.28
N ALA A 151 -15.86 7.79 2.82
CA ALA A 151 -14.60 8.02 2.11
C ALA A 151 -14.54 7.21 0.81
N MET A 152 -14.90 5.92 0.84
CA MET A 152 -14.97 5.07 -0.36
C MET A 152 -15.99 5.59 -1.38
N ALA A 153 -17.13 6.10 -0.93
CA ALA A 153 -18.12 6.72 -1.82
C ALA A 153 -17.56 7.99 -2.49
N GLN A 154 -16.87 8.85 -1.74
CA GLN A 154 -16.23 10.04 -2.30
C GLN A 154 -15.14 9.71 -3.32
N VAL A 155 -14.31 8.68 -3.07
CA VAL A 155 -13.33 8.20 -4.06
C VAL A 155 -14.03 7.82 -5.37
N ARG A 156 -15.16 7.06 -5.30
CA ARG A 156 -15.91 6.69 -6.51
C ARG A 156 -16.43 7.91 -7.25
N VAL A 157 -17.01 8.87 -6.54
CA VAL A 157 -17.55 10.10 -7.14
C VAL A 157 -16.45 10.85 -7.89
N TYR A 158 -15.37 11.21 -7.20
CA TYR A 158 -14.33 12.03 -7.81
C TYR A 158 -13.53 11.29 -8.88
N ALA A 159 -13.23 10.01 -8.71
CA ALA A 159 -12.57 9.23 -9.74
C ALA A 159 -13.45 9.09 -11.01
N THR A 160 -14.77 8.96 -10.85
CA THR A 160 -15.70 8.91 -11.99
C THR A 160 -15.77 10.26 -12.73
N GLU A 161 -15.79 11.39 -12.01
CA GLU A 161 -15.73 12.72 -12.62
C GLU A 161 -14.45 12.92 -13.45
N VAL A 162 -13.30 12.46 -12.93
CA VAL A 162 -12.06 12.49 -13.72
C VAL A 162 -12.17 11.63 -14.97
N LEU A 163 -12.66 10.38 -14.84
CA LEU A 163 -12.75 9.45 -15.97
C LEU A 163 -13.79 9.87 -17.01
N PHE A 164 -14.78 10.67 -16.62
CA PHE A 164 -15.73 11.26 -17.57
C PHE A 164 -15.03 12.23 -18.53
N GLN A 165 -14.01 12.94 -18.08
CA GLN A 165 -13.24 13.87 -18.91
C GLN A 165 -11.99 13.21 -19.52
N GLU A 166 -11.31 12.36 -18.75
CA GLU A 166 -10.08 11.65 -19.16
C GLU A 166 -10.25 10.12 -19.01
N GLU A 167 -10.97 9.51 -19.93
CA GLU A 167 -11.25 8.06 -19.92
C GLU A 167 -9.97 7.20 -19.86
N ARG A 168 -8.83 7.73 -20.32
CA ARG A 168 -7.55 7.02 -20.37
C ARG A 168 -6.70 7.18 -19.12
N ASP A 169 -7.22 7.73 -18.03
CA ASP A 169 -6.49 7.80 -16.76
C ASP A 169 -6.43 6.42 -16.08
N GLY A 170 -5.34 5.67 -16.35
CA GLY A 170 -5.10 4.35 -15.76
C GLY A 170 -5.00 4.40 -14.23
N GLY A 171 -4.54 5.53 -13.65
CA GLY A 171 -4.48 5.74 -12.21
C GLY A 171 -5.86 5.76 -11.56
N MET A 172 -6.80 6.48 -12.15
CA MET A 172 -8.19 6.54 -11.67
C MET A 172 -8.91 5.19 -11.84
N TRP A 173 -8.70 4.49 -12.96
CA TRP A 173 -9.22 3.13 -13.14
C TRP A 173 -8.68 2.18 -12.06
N SER A 174 -7.37 2.24 -11.77
CA SER A 174 -6.77 1.45 -10.70
C SER A 174 -7.36 1.78 -9.34
N LEU A 175 -7.58 3.06 -9.05
CA LEU A 175 -8.16 3.53 -7.81
C LEU A 175 -9.58 3.02 -7.61
N LEU A 176 -10.44 3.10 -8.65
CA LEU A 176 -11.78 2.50 -8.64
C LEU A 176 -11.72 0.98 -8.43
N GLY A 177 -10.76 0.30 -9.06
CA GLY A 177 -10.53 -1.12 -8.85
C GLY A 177 -10.24 -1.44 -7.39
N GLN A 178 -9.37 -0.67 -6.75
CA GLN A 178 -9.00 -0.86 -5.34
C GLN A 178 -10.18 -0.60 -4.38
N VAL A 179 -10.98 0.44 -4.62
CA VAL A 179 -12.17 0.74 -3.82
C VAL A 179 -13.22 -0.37 -3.93
N ASN A 180 -13.48 -0.86 -5.14
CA ASN A 180 -14.45 -1.94 -5.33
C ASN A 180 -13.93 -3.28 -4.80
N PHE A 181 -12.61 -3.51 -4.90
CA PHE A 181 -11.97 -4.64 -4.24
C PHE A 181 -12.16 -4.61 -2.71
N GLN A 182 -11.95 -3.46 -2.08
CA GLN A 182 -12.17 -3.27 -0.65
C GLN A 182 -13.65 -3.49 -0.26
N ALA A 183 -14.57 -3.10 -1.13
CA ALA A 183 -16.01 -3.34 -0.97
C ALA A 183 -16.42 -4.80 -1.29
N LYS A 184 -15.48 -5.66 -1.71
CA LYS A 184 -15.69 -7.05 -2.14
C LYS A 184 -16.54 -7.20 -3.40
N ASP A 185 -16.68 -6.13 -4.18
CA ASP A 185 -17.28 -6.17 -5.51
C ASP A 185 -16.20 -6.55 -6.54
N TYR A 186 -15.90 -7.85 -6.56
CA TYR A 186 -14.77 -8.37 -7.31
C TYR A 186 -14.95 -8.27 -8.83
N ASP A 187 -16.18 -8.32 -9.32
CA ASP A 187 -16.45 -8.25 -10.76
C ASP A 187 -16.21 -6.85 -11.30
N VAL A 188 -16.69 -5.84 -10.58
CA VAL A 188 -16.43 -4.43 -10.92
C VAL A 188 -14.94 -4.10 -10.73
N ALA A 189 -14.32 -4.59 -9.65
CA ALA A 189 -12.89 -4.41 -9.41
C ALA A 189 -12.05 -4.96 -10.57
N ARG A 190 -12.34 -6.19 -11.03
CA ARG A 190 -11.66 -6.82 -12.15
C ARG A 190 -11.82 -6.03 -13.46
N TYR A 191 -13.03 -5.53 -13.74
CA TYR A 191 -13.26 -4.66 -14.88
C TYR A 191 -12.39 -3.40 -14.80
N CYS A 192 -12.39 -2.69 -13.67
CA CYS A 192 -11.60 -1.47 -13.47
C CYS A 192 -10.09 -1.74 -13.62
N PHE A 193 -9.58 -2.83 -13.07
CA PHE A 193 -8.18 -3.22 -13.23
C PHE A 193 -7.82 -3.56 -14.67
N SER A 194 -8.70 -4.24 -15.41
CA SER A 194 -8.50 -4.50 -16.84
C SER A 194 -8.45 -3.20 -17.66
N ARG A 195 -9.31 -2.22 -17.33
CA ARG A 195 -9.26 -0.89 -17.94
C ARG A 195 -7.96 -0.16 -17.60
N ALA A 196 -7.50 -0.23 -16.37
CA ALA A 196 -6.21 0.36 -15.95
C ALA A 196 -5.04 -0.18 -16.78
N LEU A 197 -4.99 -1.50 -17.02
CA LEU A 197 -3.98 -2.12 -17.89
C LEU A 197 -4.07 -1.63 -19.33
N THR A 198 -5.28 -1.55 -19.91
CA THR A 198 -5.46 -1.04 -21.28
C THR A 198 -5.07 0.44 -21.42
N CYS A 199 -5.11 1.19 -20.31
CA CYS A 199 -4.64 2.58 -20.23
C CYS A 199 -3.13 2.71 -19.97
N GLY A 200 -2.39 1.59 -19.99
CA GLY A 200 -0.92 1.57 -19.90
C GLY A 200 -0.37 1.54 -18.46
N LEU A 201 -1.20 1.23 -17.47
CA LEU A 201 -0.68 1.02 -16.12
C LEU A 201 0.16 -0.26 -16.07
N PRO A 202 1.34 -0.25 -15.41
CA PRO A 202 2.19 -1.44 -15.31
C PRO A 202 1.48 -2.63 -14.67
N GLU A 203 1.64 -3.80 -15.27
CA GLU A 203 1.04 -5.07 -14.79
C GLU A 203 1.44 -5.39 -13.36
N SER A 204 2.69 -5.13 -12.98
CA SER A 204 3.20 -5.34 -11.62
C SER A 204 2.38 -4.64 -10.53
N ARG A 205 1.64 -3.59 -10.87
CA ARG A 205 0.74 -2.87 -9.94
C ARG A 205 -0.64 -3.50 -9.82
N ILE A 206 -1.09 -4.20 -10.85
CA ILE A 206 -2.46 -4.71 -10.96
C ILE A 206 -2.54 -6.21 -10.70
N VAL A 207 -1.56 -6.97 -11.17
CA VAL A 207 -1.54 -8.43 -11.04
C VAL A 207 -1.74 -8.92 -9.61
N PRO A 208 -1.16 -8.31 -8.57
CA PRO A 208 -1.44 -8.70 -7.20
C PRO A 208 -2.94 -8.70 -6.85
N TYR A 209 -3.65 -7.64 -7.22
CA TYR A 209 -5.09 -7.53 -6.96
C TYR A 209 -5.90 -8.55 -7.77
N MET A 210 -5.54 -8.74 -9.05
CA MET A 210 -6.19 -9.73 -9.91
C MET A 210 -6.02 -11.15 -9.36
N ALA A 211 -4.82 -11.47 -8.89
CA ALA A 211 -4.54 -12.77 -8.28
C ALA A 211 -5.32 -12.97 -6.97
N GLU A 212 -5.41 -11.93 -6.14
CA GLU A 212 -6.21 -12.00 -4.90
C GLU A 212 -7.70 -12.17 -5.20
N ILE A 213 -8.24 -11.49 -6.21
CA ILE A 213 -9.62 -11.67 -6.66
C ILE A 213 -9.87 -13.11 -7.09
N LEU A 214 -9.01 -13.68 -7.96
CA LEU A 214 -9.14 -15.06 -8.41
C LEU A 214 -9.05 -16.06 -7.25
N PHE A 215 -8.16 -15.80 -6.30
CA PHE A 215 -8.06 -16.60 -5.09
C PHE A 215 -9.34 -16.55 -4.24
N MET A 216 -9.92 -15.37 -4.03
CA MET A 216 -11.17 -15.20 -3.30
C MET A 216 -12.36 -15.85 -3.99
N GLN A 217 -12.39 -15.82 -5.31
CA GLN A 217 -13.39 -16.50 -6.14
C GLN A 217 -13.15 -18.01 -6.26
N ARG A 218 -12.06 -18.54 -5.66
CA ARG A 218 -11.61 -19.93 -5.76
C ARG A 218 -11.31 -20.40 -7.19
N ASP A 219 -11.01 -19.48 -8.07
CA ASP A 219 -10.62 -19.77 -9.45
C ASP A 219 -9.10 -20.01 -9.54
N HIS A 220 -8.70 -21.15 -8.98
CA HIS A 220 -7.29 -21.53 -8.91
C HIS A 220 -6.66 -21.81 -10.28
N SER A 221 -7.47 -22.20 -11.26
CA SER A 221 -7.01 -22.47 -12.62
C SER A 221 -6.53 -21.18 -13.30
N ASN A 222 -7.36 -20.13 -13.29
CA ASN A 222 -7.01 -18.85 -13.87
C ASN A 222 -5.93 -18.14 -13.04
N LEU A 223 -5.90 -18.35 -11.71
CA LEU A 223 -4.83 -17.83 -10.86
C LEU A 223 -3.46 -18.38 -11.27
N ARG A 224 -3.34 -19.70 -11.48
CA ARG A 224 -2.08 -20.31 -11.95
C ARG A 224 -1.67 -19.78 -13.33
N ILE A 225 -2.61 -19.64 -14.25
CA ILE A 225 -2.34 -19.06 -15.58
C ILE A 225 -1.84 -17.62 -15.44
N LEU A 226 -2.53 -16.80 -14.65
CA LEU A 226 -2.12 -15.42 -14.42
C LEU A 226 -0.69 -15.32 -13.89
N LEU A 227 -0.35 -16.12 -12.86
CA LEU A 227 0.97 -16.11 -12.26
C LEU A 227 2.06 -16.67 -13.18
N SER A 228 1.74 -17.66 -14.03
CA SER A 228 2.71 -18.26 -14.97
C SER A 228 3.09 -17.36 -16.15
N ILE A 229 2.22 -16.43 -16.54
CA ILE A 229 2.48 -15.51 -17.66
C ILE A 229 3.32 -14.30 -17.20
N GLN A 230 3.33 -14.00 -15.91
CA GLN A 230 3.92 -12.78 -15.36
C GLN A 230 5.41 -12.96 -15.01
N THR A 231 6.27 -12.86 -16.00
CA THR A 231 7.74 -12.92 -15.80
C THR A 231 8.27 -11.76 -14.95
N SER A 232 7.58 -10.61 -14.93
CA SER A 232 7.99 -9.46 -14.10
C SER A 232 7.79 -9.67 -12.59
N LEU A 233 7.02 -10.69 -12.17
CA LEU A 233 6.87 -11.04 -10.75
C LEU A 233 8.09 -11.80 -10.20
N ASP A 234 8.85 -12.46 -11.06
CA ASP A 234 10.04 -13.20 -10.67
C ASP A 234 11.14 -12.27 -10.13
N GLU A 235 11.17 -11.03 -10.57
CA GLU A 235 12.09 -10.00 -10.08
C GLU A 235 11.72 -9.51 -8.66
N LEU A 236 10.50 -9.78 -8.21
CA LEU A 236 10.02 -9.35 -6.91
C LEU A 236 10.21 -10.47 -5.88
N VAL A 237 11.28 -10.41 -5.10
CA VAL A 237 11.65 -11.38 -4.04
C VAL A 237 10.46 -11.77 -3.15
N ARG A 238 9.52 -10.84 -2.93
CA ARG A 238 8.33 -11.08 -2.10
C ARG A 238 7.30 -12.02 -2.73
N PHE A 239 7.34 -12.25 -4.04
CA PHE A 239 6.42 -13.17 -4.73
C PHE A 239 6.97 -14.58 -4.84
N GLN A 240 8.27 -14.79 -4.65
CA GLN A 240 8.89 -16.12 -4.72
C GLN A 240 8.17 -17.18 -3.89
N PRO A 241 7.84 -16.96 -2.59
CA PRO A 241 7.13 -17.97 -1.81
C PRO A 241 5.74 -18.31 -2.35
N ILE A 242 5.10 -17.35 -3.05
CA ILE A 242 3.79 -17.57 -3.67
C ILE A 242 3.94 -18.41 -4.92
N LEU A 243 4.92 -18.11 -5.77
CA LEU A 243 5.20 -18.85 -6.99
C LEU A 243 5.61 -20.30 -6.67
N GLU A 244 6.45 -20.50 -5.65
CA GLU A 244 6.81 -21.83 -5.13
C GLU A 244 5.59 -22.60 -4.63
N TYR A 245 4.72 -21.97 -3.84
CA TYR A 245 3.51 -22.62 -3.32
C TYR A 245 2.56 -23.09 -4.43
N TRP A 246 2.47 -22.35 -5.53
CA TRP A 246 1.62 -22.67 -6.68
C TRP A 246 2.30 -23.53 -7.72
N ASP A 247 3.54 -24.00 -7.46
CA ASP A 247 4.35 -24.85 -8.37
C ASP A 247 4.49 -24.22 -9.77
N ILE A 248 4.81 -22.92 -9.80
CA ILE A 248 5.01 -22.17 -11.03
C ILE A 248 6.50 -22.23 -11.38
N PRO A 249 6.86 -22.79 -12.55
CA PRO A 249 8.25 -22.88 -12.97
C PRO A 249 8.85 -21.48 -13.10
N GLN A 250 9.92 -21.23 -12.37
CA GLN A 250 10.70 -20.01 -12.53
C GLN A 250 11.61 -20.13 -13.76
N PRO A 251 11.77 -19.08 -14.57
CA PRO A 251 12.77 -19.08 -15.63
C PRO A 251 14.15 -19.29 -14.98
N SER A 252 14.84 -20.36 -15.36
CA SER A 252 16.17 -20.63 -14.86
C SER A 252 17.10 -19.46 -15.19
N MET A 253 17.84 -18.95 -14.20
CA MET A 253 18.82 -17.84 -14.39
C MET A 253 19.90 -18.14 -15.46
N ASP A 254 20.00 -19.39 -15.91
CA ASP A 254 20.97 -19.86 -16.90
C ASP A 254 20.64 -19.44 -18.34
N SER A 255 19.42 -18.97 -18.64
CA SER A 255 19.07 -18.57 -20.00
C SER A 255 19.44 -17.12 -20.36
N GLN A 256 19.77 -16.27 -19.39
CA GLN A 256 20.18 -14.89 -19.66
C GLN A 256 21.65 -14.73 -20.07
N TYR A 257 22.47 -15.78 -19.96
CA TYR A 257 23.90 -15.74 -20.33
C TYR A 257 24.21 -16.52 -21.63
N ALA A 258 23.19 -17.01 -22.33
CA ALA A 258 23.40 -17.81 -23.55
C ALA A 258 23.33 -16.98 -24.85
N GLU A 259 23.08 -15.67 -24.78
CA GLU A 259 23.11 -14.76 -25.95
C GLU A 259 24.10 -13.62 -25.72
N VAL A 260 25.40 -13.92 -25.71
CA VAL A 260 26.49 -12.96 -25.97
C VAL A 260 27.51 -13.64 -26.88
#